data_0aaef271dee1aacd6c09bf0584c422be
#
_entry.id   0aaef271dee1aacd6c09bf0584c422be
#
_cell.length_a   1.000
_cell.length_b   1.000
_cell.length_c   1.000
_cell.angle_alpha   90.00
_cell.angle_beta   90.00
_cell.angle_gamma   90.00
#
_symmetry.space_group_name_H-M   'P 1'
#
loop_
_entity.id
_entity.type
_entity.pdbx_description
1 polymer ?
#
loop_
_entity_poly.entity_id
_entity_poly.type
_entity_poly.pdbx_seq_one_letter_code
_entity_poly.pdbx_strand_id
1 'polypeptide(L)'
;MSSGHAIAAKLAKASSEVYVVAVHAGSFSKPSYDEPDFRTDEGEEIVSQFNVERSGYPSGMVNRHDYYDTGNPVCARSSWKPYTKLGVSETAPVNLLVTGGYDGSTRELTVHVEGYYTADTQADNQTLCVLWTQDNIKGPQKRSSRAMSICISMCCADILQIYGDEALDSPAKGQVFLRVIIS
;
A
#
# COMPACT_ATOMS: atom_id res chain seq x y z
N MET A 1 -0.76 -7.75 -20.33
CA MET A 1 -0.86 -7.50 -18.87
C MET A 1 -0.40 -8.75 -18.14
N SER A 2 0.40 -8.61 -17.09
CA SER A 2 0.62 -9.74 -16.20
C SER A 2 -0.71 -10.14 -15.57
N SER A 3 -0.91 -11.43 -15.31
CA SER A 3 -2.16 -11.92 -14.73
C SER A 3 -2.45 -11.28 -13.35
N GLY A 4 -1.42 -10.92 -12.59
CA GLY A 4 -1.56 -10.21 -11.31
C GLY A 4 -2.18 -8.82 -11.47
N HIS A 5 -1.65 -8.02 -12.38
CA HIS A 5 -2.19 -6.68 -12.66
C HIS A 5 -3.67 -6.71 -13.09
N ALA A 6 -4.03 -7.69 -13.92
CA ALA A 6 -5.42 -7.84 -14.36
C ALA A 6 -6.37 -8.21 -13.21
N ILE A 7 -5.91 -9.03 -12.27
CA ILE A 7 -6.70 -9.37 -11.07
C ILE A 7 -6.84 -8.12 -10.17
N ALA A 8 -5.75 -7.45 -9.86
CA ALA A 8 -5.74 -6.24 -9.04
C ALA A 8 -6.66 -5.16 -9.60
N ALA A 9 -6.58 -4.87 -10.91
CA ALA A 9 -7.45 -3.91 -11.57
C ALA A 9 -8.94 -4.30 -11.53
N LYS A 10 -9.26 -5.61 -11.58
CA LYS A 10 -10.64 -6.08 -11.42
C LYS A 10 -11.14 -5.90 -9.99
N LEU A 11 -10.29 -6.11 -9.00
CA LEU A 11 -10.64 -5.92 -7.59
C LEU A 11 -10.92 -4.44 -7.29
N ALA A 12 -10.04 -3.54 -7.73
CA ALA A 12 -10.24 -2.10 -7.58
C ALA A 12 -11.54 -1.58 -8.25
N LYS A 13 -11.94 -2.20 -9.37
CA LYS A 13 -13.19 -1.85 -10.07
C LYS A 13 -14.44 -2.45 -9.43
N ALA A 14 -14.29 -3.50 -8.64
CA ALA A 14 -15.43 -4.24 -8.07
C ALA A 14 -16.04 -3.53 -6.85
N SER A 15 -15.29 -2.69 -6.15
CA SER A 15 -15.76 -1.95 -4.98
C SER A 15 -14.97 -0.65 -4.82
N SER A 16 -15.63 0.43 -4.44
CA SER A 16 -15.00 1.69 -4.07
C SER A 16 -14.22 1.63 -2.76
N GLU A 17 -14.39 0.55 -1.99
CA GLU A 17 -13.68 0.32 -0.74
C GLU A 17 -12.33 -0.40 -0.95
N VAL A 18 -12.00 -0.78 -2.20
CA VAL A 18 -10.77 -1.49 -2.53
C VAL A 18 -9.77 -0.55 -3.19
N TYR A 19 -8.72 -0.26 -2.48
CA TYR A 19 -7.56 0.49 -2.97
C TYR A 19 -6.42 -0.48 -3.27
N VAL A 20 -5.85 -0.39 -4.46
CA VAL A 20 -4.73 -1.22 -4.88
C VAL A 20 -3.48 -0.36 -4.97
N VAL A 21 -2.48 -0.74 -4.20
CA VAL A 21 -1.14 -0.16 -4.24
C VAL A 21 -0.20 -1.17 -4.87
N ALA A 22 0.47 -0.80 -5.96
CA ALA A 22 1.46 -1.64 -6.63
C ALA A 22 2.87 -1.19 -6.24
N VAL A 23 3.63 -2.08 -5.61
CA VAL A 23 5.01 -1.82 -5.19
C VAL A 23 5.97 -2.46 -6.20
N HIS A 24 6.88 -1.66 -6.75
CA HIS A 24 7.96 -2.12 -7.60
C HIS A 24 9.24 -2.28 -6.77
N ALA A 25 9.52 -3.50 -6.36
CA ALA A 25 10.67 -3.82 -5.53
C ALA A 25 11.17 -5.25 -5.80
N GLY A 26 12.30 -5.59 -5.22
CA GLY A 26 12.92 -6.91 -5.32
C GLY A 26 13.60 -7.18 -6.65
N SER A 27 14.17 -8.36 -6.76
CA SER A 27 15.04 -8.77 -7.88
C SER A 27 14.35 -8.74 -9.25
N PHE A 28 13.03 -8.98 -9.30
CA PHE A 28 12.28 -8.97 -10.58
C PHE A 28 11.93 -7.58 -11.08
N SER A 29 12.03 -6.56 -10.25
CA SER A 29 11.76 -5.16 -10.63
C SER A 29 13.01 -4.43 -11.12
N LYS A 30 14.18 -5.06 -11.05
CA LYS A 30 15.43 -4.47 -11.56
C LYS A 30 15.31 -4.14 -13.03
N PRO A 31 15.54 -2.88 -13.45
CA PRO A 31 15.44 -2.47 -14.85
C PRO A 31 16.54 -3.12 -15.71
N SER A 32 16.28 -3.25 -17.01
CA SER A 32 17.32 -3.51 -18.00
C SER A 32 18.04 -2.21 -18.39
N TYR A 33 19.07 -2.28 -19.22
CA TYR A 33 19.99 -1.16 -19.49
C TYR A 33 19.19 0.02 -20.00
N ASP A 34 18.47 0.51 -20.43
CA ASP A 34 17.79 1.74 -20.87
C ASP A 34 16.35 1.88 -20.31
N GLU A 35 16.01 1.07 -19.34
CA GLU A 35 14.68 1.11 -18.73
C GLU A 35 14.70 2.01 -17.48
N PRO A 36 13.65 2.79 -17.23
CA PRO A 36 13.54 3.54 -15.99
C PRO A 36 13.45 2.60 -14.79
N ASP A 37 14.12 2.99 -13.71
CA ASP A 37 14.01 2.30 -12.43
C ASP A 37 12.81 2.86 -11.68
N PHE A 38 11.86 1.99 -11.36
CA PHE A 38 10.67 2.33 -10.59
C PHE A 38 10.73 1.78 -9.16
N ARG A 39 11.89 1.27 -8.74
CA ARG A 39 12.07 0.82 -7.37
C ARG A 39 12.30 2.03 -6.48
N THR A 40 11.89 1.91 -5.22
CA THR A 40 12.19 2.86 -4.15
C THR A 40 12.76 2.13 -2.95
N ASP A 41 13.50 2.82 -2.11
CA ASP A 41 14.09 2.24 -0.91
C ASP A 41 13.00 1.74 0.04
N GLU A 42 11.87 2.46 0.15
CA GLU A 42 10.71 2.10 0.95
C GLU A 42 10.00 0.86 0.40
N GLY A 43 9.97 0.71 -0.92
CA GLY A 43 9.46 -0.49 -1.57
C GLY A 43 10.33 -1.72 -1.23
N GLU A 44 11.64 -1.58 -1.20
CA GLU A 44 12.57 -2.62 -0.79
C GLU A 44 12.44 -2.94 0.71
N GLU A 45 12.17 -1.94 1.57
CA GLU A 45 11.86 -2.16 2.98
C GLU A 45 10.60 -3.01 3.18
N ILE A 46 9.51 -2.72 2.44
CA ILE A 46 8.29 -3.55 2.46
C ILE A 46 8.61 -5.00 2.07
N VAL A 47 9.39 -5.20 1.00
CA VAL A 47 9.78 -6.54 0.55
C VAL A 47 10.58 -7.26 1.63
N SER A 48 11.51 -6.57 2.28
CA SER A 48 12.33 -7.12 3.35
C SER A 48 11.51 -7.42 4.61
N GLN A 49 10.72 -6.47 5.08
CA GLN A 49 9.92 -6.59 6.30
C GLN A 49 8.95 -7.79 6.25
N PHE A 50 8.28 -7.97 5.11
CA PHE A 50 7.31 -9.06 4.93
C PHE A 50 7.90 -10.30 4.25
N ASN A 51 9.22 -10.32 4.00
CA ASN A 51 9.90 -11.44 3.35
C ASN A 51 9.23 -11.89 2.04
N VAL A 52 8.83 -10.91 1.22
CA VAL A 52 8.02 -11.12 0.02
C VAL A 52 8.71 -12.02 -1.00
N GLU A 53 10.02 -11.95 -1.14
CA GLU A 53 10.80 -12.75 -2.09
C GLU A 53 10.64 -14.25 -1.86
N ARG A 54 10.49 -14.67 -0.61
CA ARG A 54 10.27 -16.06 -0.25
C ARG A 54 8.95 -16.62 -0.75
N SER A 55 7.94 -15.75 -0.88
CA SER A 55 6.62 -16.13 -1.37
C SER A 55 6.53 -16.14 -2.90
N GLY A 56 7.55 -15.62 -3.60
CA GLY A 56 7.61 -15.50 -5.05
C GLY A 56 6.73 -14.38 -5.61
N TYR A 57 6.87 -14.13 -6.92
CA TYR A 57 6.17 -13.03 -7.61
C TYR A 57 5.22 -13.54 -8.69
N PRO A 58 4.11 -12.86 -8.93
CA PRO A 58 3.55 -11.76 -8.16
C PRO A 58 2.85 -12.27 -6.89
N SER A 59 3.12 -11.60 -5.80
CA SER A 59 2.47 -11.80 -4.50
C SER A 59 1.85 -10.49 -4.03
N GLY A 60 1.11 -10.51 -2.96
CA GLY A 60 0.49 -9.32 -2.40
C GLY A 60 -0.01 -9.58 -0.99
N MET A 61 -0.52 -8.53 -0.37
CA MET A 61 -1.16 -8.57 0.94
C MET A 61 -2.52 -7.89 0.84
N VAL A 62 -3.45 -8.29 1.67
CA VAL A 62 -4.73 -7.60 1.84
C VAL A 62 -4.80 -7.12 3.29
N ASN A 63 -4.91 -5.79 3.48
CA ASN A 63 -4.89 -5.12 4.79
C ASN A 63 -3.70 -5.49 5.69
N ARG A 64 -2.60 -6.02 5.13
CA ARG A 64 -1.47 -6.61 5.89
C ARG A 64 -1.92 -7.65 6.92
N HIS A 65 -3.08 -8.27 6.71
CA HIS A 65 -3.69 -9.25 7.60
C HIS A 65 -3.34 -10.68 7.18
N ASP A 66 -2.96 -11.50 8.14
CA ASP A 66 -2.72 -12.93 7.93
C ASP A 66 -4.04 -13.70 8.17
N TYR A 67 -4.81 -13.90 7.12
CA TYR A 67 -6.16 -14.49 7.19
C TYR A 67 -6.20 -15.96 7.64
N TYR A 68 -5.07 -16.63 7.70
CA TYR A 68 -5.02 -18.08 8.00
C TYR A 68 -3.94 -18.45 9.02
N ASP A 69 -3.46 -17.49 9.79
CA ASP A 69 -2.43 -17.70 10.82
C ASP A 69 -1.18 -18.43 10.29
N THR A 70 -0.75 -18.07 9.10
CA THR A 70 0.43 -18.68 8.45
C THR A 70 1.74 -18.09 8.97
N GLY A 71 1.67 -17.06 9.79
CA GLY A 71 2.80 -16.27 10.26
C GLY A 71 3.30 -15.22 9.24
N ASN A 72 2.59 -15.05 8.10
CA ASN A 72 2.95 -14.06 7.09
C ASN A 72 1.71 -13.62 6.30
N PRO A 73 1.41 -12.31 6.21
CA PRO A 73 0.28 -11.79 5.44
C PRO A 73 0.47 -11.86 3.92
N VAL A 74 1.67 -12.20 3.44
CA VAL A 74 1.96 -12.29 2.01
C VAL A 74 1.31 -13.52 1.40
N CYS A 75 0.53 -13.32 0.36
CA CYS A 75 -0.24 -14.38 -0.29
C CYS A 75 -0.11 -14.37 -1.81
N ALA A 76 -0.36 -15.53 -2.39
CA ALA A 76 -0.37 -15.72 -3.85
C ALA A 76 -1.62 -15.09 -4.50
N ARG A 77 -1.55 -14.83 -5.80
CA ARG A 77 -2.65 -14.25 -6.61
C ARG A 77 -4.01 -14.92 -6.45
N SER A 78 -4.02 -16.22 -6.24
CA SER A 78 -5.26 -17.01 -6.06
C SER A 78 -6.04 -16.59 -4.81
N SER A 79 -5.34 -16.07 -3.80
CA SER A 79 -5.90 -15.66 -2.53
C SER A 79 -6.36 -14.20 -2.51
N TRP A 80 -5.94 -13.37 -3.46
CA TRP A 80 -6.29 -11.93 -3.45
C TRP A 80 -7.79 -11.69 -3.46
N LYS A 81 -8.52 -12.38 -4.35
CA LYS A 81 -9.98 -12.21 -4.44
C LYS A 81 -10.72 -12.66 -3.17
N PRO A 82 -10.53 -13.89 -2.65
CA PRO A 82 -11.19 -14.30 -1.42
C PRO A 82 -10.80 -13.44 -0.22
N TYR A 83 -9.53 -13.05 -0.06
CA TYR A 83 -9.10 -12.21 1.06
C TYR A 83 -9.65 -10.79 0.97
N THR A 84 -9.68 -10.19 -0.21
CA THR A 84 -10.34 -8.89 -0.43
C THR A 84 -11.82 -8.96 -0.03
N LYS A 85 -12.51 -10.05 -0.37
CA LYS A 85 -13.92 -10.23 0.03
C LYS A 85 -14.06 -10.30 1.56
N LEU A 86 -13.16 -10.97 2.25
CA LEU A 86 -13.15 -11.00 3.72
C LEU A 86 -12.88 -9.60 4.27
N GLY A 87 -11.81 -8.93 3.85
CA GLY A 87 -11.44 -7.61 4.36
C GLY A 87 -12.51 -6.53 4.14
N VAL A 88 -13.23 -6.56 3.02
CA VAL A 88 -14.37 -5.65 2.78
C VAL A 88 -15.56 -5.96 3.69
N SER A 89 -15.71 -7.21 4.14
CA SER A 89 -16.80 -7.58 5.07
C SER A 89 -16.50 -7.27 6.54
N GLU A 90 -15.25 -6.93 6.88
CA GLU A 90 -14.84 -6.56 8.22
C GLU A 90 -15.23 -5.11 8.54
N THR A 91 -15.60 -4.86 9.78
CA THR A 91 -15.83 -3.50 10.25
C THR A 91 -14.49 -2.84 10.58
N ALA A 92 -14.20 -1.72 9.95
CA ALA A 92 -13.00 -0.97 10.27
C ALA A 92 -13.07 -0.41 11.71
N PRO A 93 -12.06 -0.64 12.54
CA PRO A 93 -12.03 -0.12 13.91
C PRO A 93 -11.76 1.38 13.98
N VAL A 94 -11.34 1.97 12.86
CA VAL A 94 -11.02 3.40 12.75
C VAL A 94 -11.51 3.94 11.41
N ASN A 95 -12.11 5.13 11.44
CA ASN A 95 -12.39 5.92 10.24
C ASN A 95 -11.26 6.92 10.04
N LEU A 96 -10.76 7.05 8.82
CA LEU A 96 -9.70 7.97 8.45
C LEU A 96 -10.24 9.04 7.49
N LEU A 97 -9.88 10.28 7.73
CA LEU A 97 -10.04 11.39 6.80
C LEU A 97 -8.65 11.89 6.42
N VAL A 98 -8.39 11.94 5.13
CA VAL A 98 -7.13 12.45 4.59
C VAL A 98 -7.43 13.68 3.73
N THR A 99 -6.79 14.78 4.03
CA THR A 99 -6.83 16.00 3.23
C THR A 99 -5.43 16.45 2.90
N GLY A 100 -5.25 17.14 1.79
CA GLY A 100 -3.92 17.59 1.41
C GLY A 100 -3.95 18.80 0.47
N GLY A 101 -2.85 19.53 0.44
CA GLY A 101 -2.61 20.64 -0.45
C GLY A 101 -1.19 20.61 -0.98
N TYR A 102 -1.04 20.94 -2.26
CA TYR A 102 0.25 21.04 -2.91
C TYR A 102 0.52 22.49 -3.34
N ASP A 103 1.63 23.06 -2.89
CA ASP A 103 2.12 24.36 -3.34
C ASP A 103 3.15 24.15 -4.46
N GLY A 104 2.75 24.48 -5.69
CA GLY A 104 3.63 24.34 -6.85
C GLY A 104 4.82 25.32 -6.87
N SER A 105 4.79 26.40 -6.07
CA SER A 105 5.87 27.38 -6.00
C SER A 105 7.00 26.94 -5.08
N THR A 106 6.66 26.34 -3.95
CA THR A 106 7.62 25.78 -2.98
C THR A 106 7.90 24.30 -3.23
N ARG A 107 7.02 23.63 -4.00
CA ARG A 107 7.02 22.17 -4.22
C ARG A 107 6.75 21.37 -2.94
N GLU A 108 6.04 21.98 -2.02
CA GLU A 108 5.65 21.37 -0.76
C GLU A 108 4.28 20.69 -0.87
N LEU A 109 4.17 19.52 -0.30
CA LEU A 109 2.93 18.80 -0.14
C LEU A 109 2.59 18.75 1.36
N THR A 110 1.46 19.33 1.74
CA THR A 110 0.93 19.18 3.09
C THR A 110 -0.15 18.10 3.09
N VAL A 111 -0.03 17.11 3.96
CA VAL A 111 -1.03 16.07 4.18
C VAL A 111 -1.51 16.13 5.62
N HIS A 112 -2.82 16.17 5.78
CA HIS A 112 -3.48 16.16 7.08
C HIS A 112 -4.33 14.89 7.20
N VAL A 113 -4.13 14.13 8.27
CA VAL A 113 -4.85 12.88 8.54
C VAL A 113 -5.58 13.00 9.87
N GLU A 114 -6.87 12.73 9.85
CA GLU A 114 -7.70 12.61 11.05
C GLU A 114 -8.19 11.18 11.19
N GLY A 115 -8.20 10.64 12.40
CA GLY A 115 -8.70 9.32 12.71
C GLY A 115 -9.74 9.37 13.83
N TYR A 116 -10.81 8.60 13.65
CA TYR A 116 -11.85 8.42 14.65
C TYR A 116 -12.05 6.92 14.92
N TYR A 117 -11.82 6.50 16.15
CA TYR A 117 -11.99 5.11 16.56
C TYR A 117 -13.47 4.74 16.72
N THR A 118 -13.93 3.76 15.96
CA THR A 118 -15.30 3.24 15.98
C THR A 118 -15.47 2.06 16.92
N ALA A 119 -14.37 1.45 17.34
CA ALA A 119 -14.33 0.35 18.29
C ALA A 119 -13.08 0.45 19.17
N ASP A 120 -13.12 -0.21 20.33
CA ASP A 120 -11.92 -0.41 21.13
C ASP A 120 -10.95 -1.32 20.39
N THR A 121 -9.68 -0.97 20.39
CA THR A 121 -8.64 -1.82 19.80
C THR A 121 -7.76 -2.36 20.92
N GLN A 122 -7.37 -3.62 20.78
CA GLN A 122 -6.46 -4.27 21.74
C GLN A 122 -5.00 -4.20 21.27
N ALA A 123 -4.75 -3.53 20.16
CA ALA A 123 -3.40 -3.41 19.62
C ALA A 123 -2.66 -2.27 20.34
N ASP A 124 -1.72 -2.63 21.17
CA ASP A 124 -0.70 -1.71 21.63
C ASP A 124 0.21 -1.32 20.45
N ASN A 125 0.66 -0.06 20.38
CA ASN A 125 1.57 0.44 19.36
C ASN A 125 0.98 0.44 17.92
N GLN A 126 -0.10 1.16 17.71
CA GLN A 126 -0.58 1.46 16.36
C GLN A 126 0.29 2.52 15.71
N THR A 127 0.60 2.32 14.45
CA THR A 127 1.38 3.27 13.65
C THR A 127 0.58 3.71 12.44
N LEU A 128 0.68 5.00 12.09
CA LEU A 128 0.14 5.55 10.87
C LEU A 128 1.21 5.47 9.77
N CYS A 129 0.85 4.87 8.64
CA CYS A 129 1.69 4.81 7.45
C CYS A 129 1.01 5.59 6.34
N VAL A 130 1.69 6.61 5.82
CA VAL A 130 1.22 7.40 4.67
C VAL A 130 1.99 6.96 3.43
N LEU A 131 1.26 6.56 2.37
CA LEU A 131 1.85 6.13 1.11
C LEU A 131 1.60 7.20 0.03
N TRP A 132 2.67 7.65 -0.60
CA TRP A 132 2.59 8.46 -1.81
C TRP A 132 2.59 7.56 -3.04
N THR A 133 1.60 7.73 -3.92
CA THR A 133 1.48 6.91 -5.13
C THR A 133 1.38 7.78 -6.37
N GLN A 134 1.97 7.32 -7.47
CA GLN A 134 1.85 7.96 -8.76
C GLN A 134 1.18 7.02 -9.76
N ASP A 135 0.11 7.50 -10.40
CA ASP A 135 -0.65 6.75 -11.41
C ASP A 135 -0.21 7.08 -12.84
N ASN A 136 -0.64 6.23 -13.78
CA ASN A 136 -0.47 6.43 -15.21
C ASN A 136 0.98 6.46 -15.70
N ILE A 137 1.91 5.86 -14.98
CA ILE A 137 3.28 5.70 -15.44
C ILE A 137 3.33 4.61 -16.49
N LYS A 138 3.93 4.93 -17.64
CA LYS A 138 4.19 3.98 -18.71
C LYS A 138 5.59 3.41 -18.56
N GLY A 139 5.71 2.09 -18.53
CA GLY A 139 7.00 1.43 -18.42
C GLY A 139 7.02 0.11 -19.17
N PRO A 140 8.23 -0.39 -19.49
CA PRO A 140 8.40 -1.69 -20.12
C PRO A 140 8.00 -2.82 -19.18
N GLN A 141 7.41 -3.87 -19.75
CA GLN A 141 7.13 -5.09 -18.99
C GLN A 141 7.99 -6.25 -19.53
N LYS A 142 8.82 -6.81 -18.68
CA LYS A 142 9.59 -8.02 -19.01
C LYS A 142 8.63 -9.16 -19.37
N ARG A 143 8.94 -9.89 -20.46
CA ARG A 143 8.17 -11.03 -21.00
C ARG A 143 6.95 -10.72 -21.87
N SER A 144 6.81 -9.53 -22.41
CA SER A 144 5.87 -9.29 -23.50
C SER A 144 6.65 -9.02 -24.79
N SER A 145 6.43 -9.82 -25.81
CA SER A 145 6.98 -9.58 -27.17
C SER A 145 6.33 -8.39 -27.90
N ARG A 146 5.44 -7.69 -27.23
CA ARG A 146 4.86 -6.41 -27.62
C ARG A 146 5.18 -5.39 -26.56
N ALA A 147 5.73 -4.25 -26.98
CA ALA A 147 5.78 -3.05 -26.15
C ALA A 147 4.34 -2.67 -25.74
N MET A 148 3.88 -3.20 -24.66
CA MET A 148 2.58 -2.88 -24.11
C MET A 148 2.81 -1.79 -23.07
N SER A 149 2.34 -0.59 -23.35
CA SER A 149 2.21 0.45 -22.34
C SER A 149 1.32 -0.09 -21.23
N ILE A 150 1.94 -0.47 -20.14
CA ILE A 150 1.22 -0.84 -18.93
C ILE A 150 1.14 0.41 -18.09
N CYS A 151 -0.07 0.75 -17.72
CA CYS A 151 -0.29 1.69 -16.64
C CYS A 151 0.22 1.01 -15.38
N ILE A 152 1.39 1.37 -14.93
CA ILE A 152 1.93 0.98 -13.66
C ILE A 152 1.46 2.08 -12.70
N SER A 153 0.57 1.76 -11.78
CA SER A 153 0.45 2.55 -10.57
C SER A 153 1.76 2.37 -9.84
N MET A 154 2.61 3.37 -9.93
CA MET A 154 3.86 3.36 -9.19
C MET A 154 3.57 3.91 -7.81
N CYS A 155 3.80 3.09 -6.83
CA CYS A 155 3.98 3.55 -5.48
C CYS A 155 5.44 4.02 -5.36
N CYS A 156 5.68 5.32 -5.52
CA CYS A 156 6.75 5.95 -4.79
C CYS A 156 6.23 6.05 -3.37
N ALA A 157 6.38 5.01 -2.60
CA ALA A 157 6.07 5.05 -1.20
C ALA A 157 7.29 5.61 -0.50
N ASP A 158 7.36 6.92 -0.38
CA ASP A 158 7.96 7.44 0.84
C ASP A 158 7.04 6.94 1.95
N ILE A 159 7.44 5.86 2.59
CA ILE A 159 6.86 5.48 3.87
C ILE A 159 7.39 6.52 4.84
N LEU A 160 6.71 7.64 4.91
CA LEU A 160 6.84 8.51 6.04
C LEU A 160 6.26 7.75 7.22
N GLN A 161 7.09 6.91 7.79
CA GLN A 161 6.85 6.36 9.10
C GLN A 161 7.03 7.54 10.04
N ILE A 162 5.92 8.22 10.28
CA ILE A 162 5.90 9.28 11.26
C ILE A 162 5.97 8.57 12.60
N TYR A 163 7.18 8.40 13.08
CA TYR A 163 7.44 8.27 14.48
C TYR A 163 7.08 9.62 15.12
N GLY A 164 5.81 9.84 15.39
CA GLY A 164 5.43 10.76 16.43
C GLY A 164 5.83 10.10 17.73
N ASP A 165 6.53 10.84 18.61
CA ASP A 165 6.90 10.40 19.95
C ASP A 165 5.68 10.14 20.87
N GLU A 166 4.46 10.24 20.35
CA GLU A 166 3.25 9.80 20.99
C GLU A 166 2.84 8.45 20.40
N ALA A 167 3.27 7.38 21.08
CA ALA A 167 2.56 6.11 21.00
C ALA A 167 1.08 6.43 21.19
N LEU A 168 0.23 6.05 20.23
CA LEU A 168 -1.22 6.10 20.43
C LEU A 168 -1.50 5.09 21.56
N ASP A 169 -1.61 5.58 22.79
CA ASP A 169 -2.03 4.78 23.94
C ASP A 169 -3.32 4.06 23.54
N SER A 170 -3.43 2.78 23.91
CA SER A 170 -4.55 1.87 23.59
C SER A 170 -5.84 2.60 23.24
N PRO A 171 -6.14 2.84 21.95
CA PRO A 171 -7.18 3.76 21.59
C PRO A 171 -8.55 3.18 21.90
N ALA A 172 -9.31 3.91 22.69
CA ALA A 172 -10.68 3.58 23.03
C ALA A 172 -11.66 4.14 22.01
N LYS A 173 -12.81 3.48 21.89
CA LYS A 173 -13.91 3.95 21.05
C LYS A 173 -14.26 5.42 21.35
N GLY A 174 -14.37 6.22 20.31
CA GLY A 174 -14.69 7.65 20.40
C GLY A 174 -13.47 8.56 20.56
N GLN A 175 -12.27 8.02 20.66
CA GLN A 175 -11.06 8.84 20.60
C GLN A 175 -10.81 9.31 19.16
N VAL A 176 -10.39 10.56 19.06
CA VAL A 176 -9.94 11.19 17.82
C VAL A 176 -8.44 11.42 17.94
N PHE A 177 -7.70 10.97 16.94
CA PHE A 177 -6.32 11.43 16.80
C PHE A 177 -6.22 12.36 15.62
N LEU A 178 -5.42 13.37 15.76
CA LEU A 178 -5.11 14.35 14.74
C LEU A 178 -3.63 14.27 14.42
N ARG A 179 -3.29 14.07 13.20
CA ARG A 179 -1.99 14.39 12.61
C ARG A 179 -1.93 14.00 11.15
N VAL A 180 -1.12 14.55 10.29
CA VAL A 180 0.27 14.97 10.27
C VAL A 180 0.46 16.05 9.25
N ILE A 181 1.38 16.95 9.42
CA ILE A 181 1.87 17.86 8.38
C ILE A 181 3.17 17.27 7.87
N ILE A 182 3.22 17.01 6.55
CA ILE A 182 4.43 16.64 5.82
C ILE A 182 4.73 17.80 4.89
N SER A 183 5.81 18.45 5.10
CA SER A 183 6.33 19.48 4.20
C SER A 183 7.60 19.02 3.52
#